data_aa22369dd911786db731b21aac0cf7b8
#
_entry.id   aa22369dd911786db731b21aac0cf7b8
#
_cell.length_a   1.000
_cell.length_b   1.000
_cell.length_c   1.000
_cell.angle_alpha   90.00
_cell.angle_beta   90.00
_cell.angle_gamma   90.00
#
_symmetry.space_group_name_H-M   'P 1'
#
loop_
_entity.id
_entity.type
_entity.pdbx_description
1 polymer ?
#
loop_
_entity_poly.entity_id
_entity_poly.type
_entity_poly.pdbx_seq_one_letter_code
_entity_poly.pdbx_strand_id
1 'polypeptide(L)'
;VPLRVRYRFAEGPWLDNEKSRLDVALNGRFLKSLPPPRRDWWGTIKRELGAADSRQQEAVIPVPPGLIHGENRLTFYFNMRYTLEDECDPVLPGDVVNQVFPGSTLDLTHTRHLAVMPSLSAFVAAGYPFSARADLSHTGLVLPASPDMATLATALDLMARIGAASGYPALGVEVALGVGGLHRLQDRDLLAVLPLEDPALPRLLRGSAFQRDDQALRVRPPSLTERLRHAALGDWFLEHEEAAIALAGQREPRALMAMPSSLNADHWQVLVTAEDSAQLPAMAEALDDSEVTSRVRGDFLLLDADQPRGFRVNPQRLSGDVNWLTQFRWGFGKRPLLLFFLMCVIFAVLVILLVPLLKWRQARRLGE
;
A
#
# COMPACT_ATOMS: atom_id res chain seq x y z
N VAL A 1 4.44 0.60 13.29
CA VAL A 1 3.54 -0.25 14.06
C VAL A 1 4.39 -1.19 14.92
N PRO A 2 4.25 -1.22 16.26
CA PRO A 2 5.02 -2.13 17.10
C PRO A 2 4.42 -3.54 17.09
N LEU A 3 5.22 -4.51 16.67
CA LEU A 3 4.95 -5.93 16.82
C LEU A 3 5.69 -6.43 18.07
N ARG A 4 4.96 -6.81 19.11
CA ARG A 4 5.49 -7.43 20.32
C ARG A 4 5.46 -8.94 20.15
N VAL A 5 6.63 -9.56 20.12
CA VAL A 5 6.77 -11.01 19.98
C VAL A 5 7.25 -11.59 21.29
N ARG A 6 6.46 -12.53 21.83
CA ARG A 6 6.84 -13.33 22.99
C ARG A 6 7.23 -14.71 22.50
N TYR A 7 8.44 -15.13 22.78
CA TYR A 7 8.99 -16.37 22.24
C TYR A 7 9.87 -17.10 23.22
N ARG A 8 10.09 -18.38 22.96
CA ARG A 8 11.02 -19.25 23.72
C ARG A 8 11.77 -20.15 22.76
N PHE A 9 13.07 -20.27 22.95
CA PHE A 9 13.88 -21.31 22.34
C PHE A 9 13.88 -22.55 23.23
N ALA A 10 14.03 -23.70 22.62
CA ALA A 10 14.39 -24.93 23.34
C ALA A 10 15.77 -24.74 24.00
N GLU A 11 15.90 -25.24 25.21
CA GLU A 11 17.12 -25.10 25.99
C GLU A 11 17.90 -26.42 25.97
N GLY A 12 19.23 -26.33 25.87
CA GLY A 12 20.14 -27.47 25.97
C GLY A 12 21.57 -27.05 25.74
N PRO A 13 22.53 -27.84 26.20
CA PRO A 13 23.97 -27.60 25.93
C PRO A 13 24.32 -27.65 24.45
N TRP A 14 23.49 -28.36 23.69
CA TRP A 14 23.60 -28.56 22.25
C TRP A 14 23.22 -27.33 21.41
N LEU A 15 22.56 -26.32 22.00
CA LEU A 15 22.13 -25.13 21.26
C LEU A 15 23.25 -24.09 21.20
N ASP A 16 23.68 -23.75 19.98
CA ASP A 16 24.56 -22.61 19.75
C ASP A 16 23.78 -21.31 19.86
N ASN A 17 23.84 -20.66 21.03
CA ASN A 17 23.14 -19.43 21.32
C ASN A 17 23.66 -18.22 20.51
N GLU A 18 24.86 -18.27 19.99
CA GLU A 18 25.42 -17.17 19.21
C GLU A 18 24.99 -17.23 17.76
N LYS A 19 24.76 -18.42 17.22
CA LYS A 19 24.38 -18.61 15.81
C LYS A 19 22.89 -18.87 15.59
N SER A 20 22.19 -19.34 16.62
CA SER A 20 20.72 -19.58 16.51
C SER A 20 19.93 -18.27 16.50
N ARG A 21 18.84 -18.24 15.71
CA ARG A 21 18.01 -17.04 15.54
C ARG A 21 16.55 -17.44 15.32
N LEU A 22 15.63 -16.55 15.74
CA LEU A 22 14.25 -16.55 15.31
C LEU A 22 14.09 -15.44 14.27
N ASP A 23 13.90 -15.81 13.03
CA ASP A 23 13.66 -14.87 11.94
C ASP A 23 12.18 -14.58 11.82
N VAL A 24 11.82 -13.30 11.79
CA VAL A 24 10.44 -12.82 11.66
C VAL A 24 10.29 -12.10 10.34
N ALA A 25 9.29 -12.53 9.56
CA ALA A 25 8.96 -11.94 8.27
C ALA A 25 7.46 -11.62 8.19
N LEU A 26 7.11 -10.55 7.49
CA LEU A 26 5.73 -10.16 7.18
C LEU A 26 5.56 -10.11 5.66
N ASN A 27 4.56 -10.82 5.15
CA ASN A 27 4.25 -10.90 3.71
C ASN A 27 5.48 -11.26 2.85
N GLY A 28 6.30 -12.21 3.34
CA GLY A 28 7.55 -12.63 2.69
C GLY A 28 8.72 -11.66 2.86
N ARG A 29 8.52 -10.48 3.45
CA ARG A 29 9.60 -9.51 3.69
C ARG A 29 10.17 -9.68 5.09
N PHE A 30 11.49 -9.90 5.16
CA PHE A 30 12.22 -10.01 6.41
C PHE A 30 12.09 -8.71 7.24
N LEU A 31 11.79 -8.86 8.53
CA LEU A 31 11.69 -7.76 9.49
C LEU A 31 12.90 -7.72 10.43
N LYS A 32 13.14 -8.83 11.15
CA LYS A 32 14.17 -8.88 12.17
C LYS A 32 14.52 -10.32 12.56
N SER A 33 15.80 -10.54 12.91
CA SER A 33 16.27 -11.75 13.60
C SER A 33 16.37 -11.50 15.10
N LEU A 34 15.80 -12.41 15.88
CA LEU A 34 15.81 -12.37 17.34
C LEU A 34 16.74 -13.47 17.87
N PRO A 35 17.69 -13.16 18.76
CA PRO A 35 18.58 -14.16 19.31
C PRO A 35 17.92 -14.97 20.44
N PRO A 36 18.44 -16.17 20.76
CA PRO A 36 18.12 -16.86 22.00
C PRO A 36 18.50 -16.04 23.24
N PRO A 37 17.96 -16.38 24.44
CA PRO A 37 18.35 -15.75 25.67
C PRO A 37 19.85 -15.92 25.92
N ARG A 38 20.51 -14.83 26.31
CA ARG A 38 21.89 -14.97 26.81
C ARG A 38 21.86 -15.77 28.09
N ARG A 39 22.76 -16.75 28.21
CA ARG A 39 22.99 -17.45 29.47
C ARG A 39 23.61 -16.48 30.47
N ASP A 40 22.75 -15.90 31.33
CA ASP A 40 23.20 -15.06 32.42
C ASP A 40 23.17 -15.88 33.75
N TRP A 41 24.24 -15.84 34.52
CA TRP A 41 24.32 -16.54 35.80
C TRP A 41 23.24 -16.12 36.79
N TRP A 42 22.79 -14.87 36.71
CA TRP A 42 21.65 -14.35 37.49
C TRP A 42 20.32 -14.99 37.11
N GLY A 43 20.12 -15.33 35.87
CA GLY A 43 18.96 -16.08 35.39
C GLY A 43 18.88 -17.49 35.95
N THR A 44 20.03 -18.11 36.25
CA THR A 44 20.09 -19.43 36.86
C THR A 44 19.67 -19.37 38.33
N ILE A 45 20.09 -18.36 39.08
CA ILE A 45 19.74 -18.16 40.47
C ILE A 45 18.23 -17.80 40.64
N LYS A 46 17.67 -16.96 39.75
CA LYS A 46 16.24 -16.65 39.75
C LYS A 46 15.35 -17.87 39.49
N ARG A 47 15.82 -18.82 38.70
CA ARG A 47 15.14 -20.10 38.42
C ARG A 47 15.05 -20.97 39.69
N GLU A 48 16.13 -21.07 40.46
CA GLU A 48 16.17 -21.85 41.68
C GLU A 48 15.28 -21.24 42.78
N LEU A 49 15.01 -19.92 42.72
CA LEU A 49 14.14 -19.18 43.65
C LEU A 49 12.65 -19.17 43.21
N GLY A 50 12.25 -19.92 42.20
CA GLY A 50 10.84 -20.03 41.80
C GLY A 50 10.24 -18.80 41.14
N ALA A 51 11.04 -17.86 40.67
CA ALA A 51 10.56 -16.71 39.90
C ALA A 51 10.00 -17.14 38.55
N ALA A 52 8.97 -16.40 38.07
CA ALA A 52 8.22 -16.65 36.83
C ALA A 52 9.12 -17.05 35.65
N ASP A 53 8.61 -17.91 34.77
CA ASP A 53 9.28 -18.58 33.67
C ASP A 53 10.29 -17.65 32.95
N SER A 54 11.55 -17.70 33.38
CA SER A 54 12.66 -16.87 32.88
C SER A 54 13.06 -17.23 31.43
N ARG A 55 12.37 -18.20 30.85
CA ARG A 55 12.59 -18.72 29.48
C ARG A 55 11.86 -17.93 28.41
N GLN A 56 10.80 -17.22 28.81
CA GLN A 56 10.03 -16.39 27.90
C GLN A 56 10.76 -15.07 27.63
N GLN A 57 10.99 -14.77 26.38
CA GLN A 57 11.53 -13.49 25.93
C GLN A 57 10.47 -12.64 25.26
N GLU A 58 10.62 -11.34 25.36
CA GLU A 58 9.80 -10.38 24.66
C GLU A 58 10.68 -9.47 23.81
N ALA A 59 10.33 -9.31 22.54
CA ALA A 59 10.99 -8.39 21.64
C ALA A 59 9.96 -7.50 20.94
N VAL A 60 10.32 -6.22 20.75
CA VAL A 60 9.54 -5.27 19.97
C VAL A 60 10.20 -5.07 18.63
N ILE A 61 9.44 -5.30 17.55
CA ILE A 61 9.86 -5.15 16.18
C ILE A 61 9.05 -4.01 15.56
N PRO A 62 9.71 -2.94 15.07
CA PRO A 62 9.01 -1.89 14.33
C PRO A 62 8.62 -2.41 12.95
N VAL A 63 7.32 -2.52 12.69
CA VAL A 63 6.78 -2.90 11.38
C VAL A 63 6.45 -1.63 10.61
N PRO A 64 6.98 -1.46 9.39
CA PRO A 64 6.58 -0.35 8.52
C PRO A 64 5.09 -0.46 8.18
N PRO A 65 4.29 0.62 8.37
CA PRO A 65 2.85 0.56 8.12
C PRO A 65 2.48 0.14 6.69
N GLY A 66 3.29 0.53 5.70
CA GLY A 66 3.07 0.17 4.29
C GLY A 66 3.23 -1.32 3.95
N LEU A 67 3.65 -2.15 4.91
CA LEU A 67 3.69 -3.61 4.74
C LEU A 67 2.39 -4.29 5.21
N ILE A 68 1.51 -3.54 5.89
CA ILE A 68 0.26 -4.06 6.45
C ILE A 68 -0.87 -3.68 5.48
N HIS A 69 -1.40 -4.65 4.76
CA HIS A 69 -2.46 -4.44 3.77
C HIS A 69 -3.18 -5.76 3.50
N GLY A 70 -4.49 -5.71 3.26
CA GLY A 70 -5.28 -6.92 2.94
C GLY A 70 -5.02 -8.07 3.90
N GLU A 71 -4.81 -9.26 3.36
CA GLU A 71 -4.38 -10.44 4.12
C GLU A 71 -2.90 -10.32 4.46
N ASN A 72 -2.57 -10.50 5.74
CA ASN A 72 -1.21 -10.38 6.23
C ASN A 72 -0.72 -11.71 6.78
N ARG A 73 0.40 -12.19 6.27
CA ARG A 73 1.05 -13.43 6.70
C ARG A 73 2.29 -13.11 7.51
N LEU A 74 2.23 -13.33 8.82
CA LEU A 74 3.37 -13.24 9.73
C LEU A 74 4.03 -14.61 9.85
N THR A 75 5.30 -14.70 9.46
CA THR A 75 6.07 -15.93 9.46
C THR A 75 7.15 -15.88 10.52
N PHE A 76 7.24 -16.94 11.31
CA PHE A 76 8.26 -17.15 12.31
C PHE A 76 9.10 -18.37 11.93
N TYR A 77 10.39 -18.18 11.72
CA TYR A 77 11.31 -19.25 11.35
C TYR A 77 12.42 -19.40 12.39
N PHE A 78 12.43 -20.51 13.13
CA PHE A 78 13.47 -20.84 14.07
C PHE A 78 14.66 -21.48 13.34
N ASN A 79 15.72 -20.70 13.12
CA ASN A 79 16.98 -21.19 12.58
C ASN A 79 17.86 -21.61 13.75
N MET A 80 17.91 -22.92 14.00
CA MET A 80 18.66 -23.50 15.11
C MET A 80 20.01 -24.03 14.63
N ARG A 81 21.07 -23.68 15.34
CA ARG A 81 22.40 -24.20 15.14
C ARG A 81 22.80 -25.00 16.33
N TYR A 82 23.41 -26.13 16.09
CA TYR A 82 23.85 -27.08 17.10
C TYR A 82 25.35 -26.93 17.34
N THR A 83 25.76 -27.01 18.61
CA THR A 83 27.14 -27.17 18.99
C THR A 83 27.36 -28.66 19.19
N LEU A 84 28.11 -29.31 18.31
CA LEU A 84 28.53 -30.70 18.45
C LEU A 84 29.85 -30.70 19.23
N GLU A 85 29.87 -31.34 20.37
CA GLU A 85 31.12 -31.57 21.13
C GLU A 85 31.97 -32.65 20.46
N ASP A 86 31.35 -33.58 19.70
CA ASP A 86 32.00 -34.60 18.88
C ASP A 86 31.31 -34.74 17.53
N GLU A 87 32.09 -34.85 16.44
CA GLU A 87 31.53 -35.02 15.08
C GLU A 87 30.74 -36.36 14.91
N CYS A 88 30.86 -37.26 15.87
CA CYS A 88 30.29 -38.59 15.82
C CYS A 88 29.01 -38.77 16.68
N ASP A 89 28.55 -37.77 17.42
CA ASP A 89 27.36 -37.89 18.27
C ASP A 89 26.20 -36.98 17.82
N PRO A 90 25.38 -37.43 16.85
CA PRO A 90 24.23 -36.66 16.37
C PRO A 90 22.98 -36.86 17.23
N VAL A 91 23.10 -37.07 18.54
CA VAL A 91 21.92 -37.21 19.40
C VAL A 91 21.23 -35.86 19.55
N LEU A 92 20.38 -35.56 18.58
CA LEU A 92 19.39 -34.49 18.73
C LEU A 92 18.40 -34.93 19.81
N PRO A 93 18.11 -34.07 20.80
CA PRO A 93 17.06 -34.38 21.77
C PRO A 93 15.74 -34.57 21.03
N GLY A 94 15.01 -35.65 21.33
CA GLY A 94 13.76 -36.00 20.64
C GLY A 94 12.65 -34.95 20.74
N ASP A 95 12.70 -34.05 21.75
CA ASP A 95 11.69 -33.05 22.04
C ASP A 95 12.29 -31.63 22.01
N VAL A 96 12.58 -31.12 20.82
CA VAL A 96 12.98 -29.72 20.64
C VAL A 96 11.76 -28.85 20.41
N VAL A 97 11.27 -28.16 21.46
CA VAL A 97 10.10 -27.29 21.37
C VAL A 97 10.49 -25.83 21.42
N ASN A 98 10.40 -25.17 20.26
CA ASN A 98 10.42 -23.72 20.16
C ASN A 98 9.00 -23.19 20.12
N GLN A 99 8.76 -22.03 20.71
CA GLN A 99 7.40 -21.53 20.84
C GLN A 99 7.34 -20.02 20.62
N VAL A 100 6.32 -19.57 19.88
CA VAL A 100 5.82 -18.21 19.89
C VAL A 100 4.51 -18.22 20.69
N PHE A 101 4.42 -17.34 21.70
CA PHE A 101 3.28 -17.36 22.62
C PHE A 101 2.08 -16.59 22.09
N PRO A 102 0.85 -17.00 22.43
CA PRO A 102 -0.39 -16.30 22.03
C PRO A 102 -0.49 -14.86 22.53
N GLY A 103 0.30 -14.48 23.55
CA GLY A 103 0.37 -13.10 24.03
C GLY A 103 1.21 -12.17 23.16
N SER A 104 1.67 -12.63 21.98
CA SER A 104 2.27 -11.76 20.97
C SER A 104 1.20 -10.87 20.35
N THR A 105 1.49 -9.57 20.18
CA THR A 105 0.51 -8.58 19.75
C THR A 105 1.08 -7.65 18.68
N LEU A 106 0.23 -7.29 17.71
CA LEU A 106 0.48 -6.20 16.78
C LEU A 106 -0.42 -5.04 17.19
N ASP A 107 0.19 -3.92 17.62
CA ASP A 107 -0.57 -2.76 18.11
C ASP A 107 -0.89 -1.81 16.95
N LEU A 108 -2.15 -1.82 16.52
CA LEU A 108 -2.69 -0.98 15.46
C LEU A 108 -3.46 0.25 16.01
N THR A 109 -3.58 0.41 17.32
CA THR A 109 -4.45 1.43 17.95
C THR A 109 -4.13 2.87 17.55
N HIS A 110 -2.88 3.16 17.23
CA HIS A 110 -2.45 4.50 16.82
C HIS A 110 -2.10 4.59 15.33
N THR A 111 -2.43 3.57 14.55
CA THR A 111 -2.23 3.62 13.10
C THR A 111 -3.33 4.44 12.45
N ARG A 112 -2.93 5.28 11.50
CA ARG A 112 -3.88 6.02 10.67
C ARG A 112 -4.21 5.21 9.43
N HIS A 113 -5.50 5.13 9.13
CA HIS A 113 -5.98 4.53 7.90
C HIS A 113 -5.80 5.53 6.77
N LEU A 114 -4.65 5.49 6.11
CA LEU A 114 -4.35 6.36 4.98
C LEU A 114 -3.64 5.58 3.87
N ALA A 115 -3.93 5.98 2.64
CA ALA A 115 -3.29 5.45 1.44
C ALA A 115 -2.89 6.60 0.50
N VAL A 116 -1.90 6.33 -0.33
CA VAL A 116 -1.54 7.22 -1.43
C VAL A 116 -2.36 6.81 -2.65
N MET A 117 -3.24 7.68 -3.10
CA MET A 117 -4.18 7.40 -4.19
C MET A 117 -4.02 8.41 -5.35
N PRO A 118 -4.34 8.04 -6.59
CA PRO A 118 -4.82 6.72 -7.02
C PRO A 118 -3.71 5.67 -7.02
N SER A 119 -4.07 4.41 -6.75
CA SER A 119 -3.13 3.30 -6.68
C SER A 119 -3.79 1.97 -7.01
N LEU A 120 -3.41 1.36 -8.12
CA LEU A 120 -3.86 0.02 -8.48
C LEU A 120 -3.26 -1.05 -7.58
N SER A 121 -2.03 -0.85 -7.09
CA SER A 121 -1.43 -1.80 -6.13
C SER A 121 -2.21 -1.87 -4.81
N ALA A 122 -2.78 -0.76 -4.34
CA ALA A 122 -3.66 -0.76 -3.16
C ALA A 122 -4.99 -1.48 -3.44
N PHE A 123 -5.54 -1.33 -4.64
CA PHE A 123 -6.74 -2.04 -5.07
C PHE A 123 -6.48 -3.55 -5.16
N VAL A 124 -5.44 -3.97 -5.84
CA VAL A 124 -5.12 -5.39 -6.04
C VAL A 124 -4.75 -6.08 -4.72
N ALA A 125 -3.97 -5.42 -3.86
CA ALA A 125 -3.51 -6.02 -2.61
C ALA A 125 -4.56 -6.04 -1.49
N ALA A 126 -5.45 -5.04 -1.44
CA ALA A 126 -6.35 -4.83 -0.31
C ALA A 126 -7.79 -4.49 -0.69
N GLY A 127 -8.14 -4.43 -1.97
CA GLY A 127 -9.45 -3.97 -2.42
C GLY A 127 -9.72 -2.48 -2.15
N TYR A 128 -8.70 -1.70 -1.76
CA TYR A 128 -8.87 -0.29 -1.45
C TYR A 128 -9.08 0.55 -2.73
N PRO A 129 -10.02 1.51 -2.78
CA PRO A 129 -10.73 2.15 -1.65
C PRO A 129 -11.97 1.42 -1.14
N PHE A 130 -12.51 0.46 -1.86
CA PHE A 130 -13.78 -0.20 -1.58
C PHE A 130 -13.80 -0.91 -0.23
N SER A 131 -12.70 -1.58 0.14
CA SER A 131 -12.53 -2.27 1.43
C SER A 131 -12.41 -1.34 2.64
N ALA A 132 -12.44 0.00 2.45
CA ALA A 132 -12.43 0.95 3.56
C ALA A 132 -13.62 0.77 4.53
N ARG A 133 -14.74 0.27 4.03
CA ARG A 133 -15.90 -0.19 4.81
C ARG A 133 -16.11 -1.68 4.54
N ALA A 134 -16.11 -2.48 5.58
CA ALA A 134 -16.19 -3.93 5.45
C ALA A 134 -17.46 -4.39 4.68
N ASP A 135 -18.60 -3.72 4.91
CA ASP A 135 -19.89 -3.98 4.25
C ASP A 135 -20.00 -3.39 2.85
N LEU A 136 -18.98 -2.69 2.36
CA LEU A 136 -18.91 -1.97 1.10
C LEU A 136 -20.01 -0.90 0.94
N SER A 137 -20.54 -0.34 2.03
CA SER A 137 -21.62 0.67 2.00
C SER A 137 -21.25 1.97 1.30
N HIS A 138 -19.95 2.24 1.09
CA HIS A 138 -19.46 3.40 0.34
C HIS A 138 -19.03 3.02 -1.09
N THR A 139 -19.46 1.88 -1.59
CA THR A 139 -19.11 1.38 -2.93
C THR A 139 -20.31 1.50 -3.86
N GLY A 140 -20.07 2.05 -5.04
CA GLY A 140 -21.00 2.05 -6.17
C GLY A 140 -20.45 1.18 -7.31
N LEU A 141 -21.24 0.23 -7.79
CA LEU A 141 -20.92 -0.60 -8.95
C LEU A 141 -21.62 -0.02 -10.18
N VAL A 142 -20.86 0.31 -11.21
CA VAL A 142 -21.37 0.85 -12.47
C VAL A 142 -21.23 -0.21 -13.57
N LEU A 143 -22.36 -0.56 -14.19
CA LEU A 143 -22.44 -1.51 -15.29
C LEU A 143 -23.14 -0.86 -16.50
N PRO A 144 -23.01 -1.43 -17.71
CA PRO A 144 -23.82 -1.04 -18.87
C PRO A 144 -25.31 -1.04 -18.57
N ALA A 145 -26.09 -0.33 -19.38
CA ALA A 145 -27.55 -0.31 -19.24
C ALA A 145 -28.19 -1.72 -19.38
N SER A 146 -27.56 -2.56 -20.19
CA SER A 146 -27.93 -3.96 -20.40
C SER A 146 -26.65 -4.79 -20.36
N PRO A 147 -26.18 -5.18 -19.16
CA PRO A 147 -24.93 -5.93 -19.03
C PRO A 147 -25.12 -7.37 -19.58
N ASP A 148 -24.17 -7.84 -20.33
CA ASP A 148 -24.09 -9.23 -20.77
C ASP A 148 -23.46 -10.13 -19.70
N MET A 149 -23.39 -11.44 -19.99
CA MET A 149 -22.85 -12.41 -19.04
C MET A 149 -21.35 -12.20 -18.75
N ALA A 150 -20.57 -11.74 -19.74
CA ALA A 150 -19.15 -11.50 -19.56
C ALA A 150 -18.91 -10.30 -18.62
N THR A 151 -19.64 -9.22 -18.81
CA THR A 151 -19.62 -8.04 -17.93
C THR A 151 -20.04 -8.40 -16.51
N LEU A 152 -21.12 -9.18 -16.36
CA LEU A 152 -21.61 -9.62 -15.04
C LEU A 152 -20.60 -10.53 -14.34
N ALA A 153 -20.03 -11.50 -15.05
CA ALA A 153 -19.00 -12.39 -14.49
C ALA A 153 -17.80 -11.56 -13.98
N THR A 154 -17.27 -10.66 -14.80
CA THR A 154 -16.16 -9.79 -14.41
C THR A 154 -16.49 -8.95 -13.18
N ALA A 155 -17.68 -8.35 -13.13
CA ALA A 155 -18.11 -7.56 -11.99
C ALA A 155 -18.21 -8.41 -10.70
N LEU A 156 -18.76 -9.62 -10.79
CA LEU A 156 -18.89 -10.53 -9.66
C LEU A 156 -17.52 -11.03 -9.17
N ASP A 157 -16.59 -11.33 -10.08
CA ASP A 157 -15.24 -11.76 -9.71
C ASP A 157 -14.48 -10.64 -8.97
N LEU A 158 -14.57 -9.40 -9.47
CA LEU A 158 -13.97 -8.25 -8.79
C LEU A 158 -14.63 -7.99 -7.43
N MET A 159 -15.95 -8.11 -7.33
CA MET A 159 -16.66 -7.96 -6.06
C MET A 159 -16.30 -9.08 -5.08
N ALA A 160 -16.15 -10.31 -5.55
CA ALA A 160 -15.70 -11.45 -4.73
C ALA A 160 -14.29 -11.20 -4.18
N ARG A 161 -13.37 -10.68 -5.01
CA ARG A 161 -12.01 -10.29 -4.60
C ARG A 161 -12.03 -9.20 -3.51
N ILE A 162 -12.85 -8.16 -3.69
CA ILE A 162 -12.99 -7.09 -2.70
C ILE A 162 -13.60 -7.63 -1.40
N GLY A 163 -14.63 -8.49 -1.51
CA GLY A 163 -15.24 -9.16 -0.36
C GLY A 163 -14.26 -10.05 0.39
N ALA A 164 -13.42 -10.81 -0.31
CA ALA A 164 -12.35 -11.60 0.29
C ALA A 164 -11.32 -10.71 1.02
N ALA A 165 -10.95 -9.57 0.44
CA ALA A 165 -10.04 -8.63 1.07
C ALA A 165 -10.62 -7.94 2.31
N SER A 166 -11.93 -7.64 2.32
CA SER A 166 -12.64 -7.05 3.47
C SER A 166 -13.01 -8.08 4.54
N GLY A 167 -13.06 -9.37 4.17
CA GLY A 167 -13.52 -10.46 5.03
C GLY A 167 -15.03 -10.43 5.34
N TYR A 168 -15.80 -9.65 4.58
CA TYR A 168 -17.23 -9.45 4.81
C TYR A 168 -18.04 -9.47 3.50
N PRO A 169 -19.31 -9.93 3.51
CA PRO A 169 -20.15 -9.90 2.32
C PRO A 169 -20.43 -8.47 1.84
N ALA A 170 -20.47 -8.28 0.52
CA ALA A 170 -20.71 -6.99 -0.14
C ALA A 170 -22.19 -6.55 -0.08
N LEU A 171 -22.74 -6.38 1.11
CA LEU A 171 -24.17 -6.12 1.32
C LEU A 171 -24.60 -4.66 1.08
N GLY A 172 -23.64 -3.73 1.22
CA GLY A 172 -23.92 -2.28 1.12
C GLY A 172 -23.68 -1.67 -0.26
N VAL A 173 -23.34 -2.48 -1.25
CA VAL A 173 -23.04 -1.99 -2.60
C VAL A 173 -24.30 -1.48 -3.29
N GLU A 174 -24.23 -0.28 -3.87
CA GLU A 174 -25.28 0.25 -4.73
C GLU A 174 -24.91 0.08 -6.19
N VAL A 175 -25.81 -0.49 -6.98
CA VAL A 175 -25.59 -0.77 -8.40
C VAL A 175 -26.29 0.29 -9.26
N ALA A 176 -25.56 0.87 -10.21
CA ALA A 176 -26.08 1.75 -11.24
C ALA A 176 -25.94 1.09 -12.62
N LEU A 177 -27.03 1.05 -13.36
CA LEU A 177 -27.05 0.58 -14.75
C LEU A 177 -27.06 1.78 -15.70
N GLY A 178 -26.06 1.83 -16.56
CA GLY A 178 -25.90 2.87 -17.56
C GLY A 178 -25.78 4.29 -16.98
N VAL A 179 -25.90 5.26 -17.84
CA VAL A 179 -25.70 6.68 -17.52
C VAL A 179 -26.73 7.23 -16.53
N GLY A 180 -27.97 6.75 -16.59
CA GLY A 180 -29.08 7.26 -15.78
C GLY A 180 -28.94 7.00 -14.29
N GLY A 181 -28.24 5.94 -13.90
CA GLY A 181 -28.02 5.56 -12.50
C GLY A 181 -26.90 6.32 -11.79
N LEU A 182 -26.00 6.97 -12.52
CA LEU A 182 -24.78 7.57 -11.96
C LEU A 182 -25.03 8.63 -10.90
N HIS A 183 -26.13 9.38 -11.00
CA HIS A 183 -26.44 10.46 -10.04
C HIS A 183 -26.64 9.98 -8.59
N ARG A 184 -26.98 8.71 -8.39
CA ARG A 184 -27.16 8.11 -7.06
C ARG A 184 -25.84 7.76 -6.38
N LEU A 185 -24.74 7.70 -7.16
CA LEU A 185 -23.44 7.24 -6.70
C LEU A 185 -22.45 8.37 -6.39
N GLN A 186 -22.93 9.63 -6.25
CA GLN A 186 -22.06 10.81 -6.09
C GLN A 186 -21.20 10.76 -4.81
N ASP A 187 -21.71 10.12 -3.75
CA ASP A 187 -21.03 10.04 -2.45
C ASP A 187 -20.43 8.65 -2.21
N ARG A 188 -20.00 7.99 -3.29
CA ARG A 188 -19.43 6.64 -3.25
C ARG A 188 -18.17 6.52 -4.09
N ASP A 189 -17.30 5.61 -3.68
CA ASP A 189 -16.20 5.14 -4.52
C ASP A 189 -16.75 4.21 -5.60
N LEU A 190 -16.32 4.38 -6.85
CA LEU A 190 -16.91 3.71 -8.00
C LEU A 190 -16.04 2.56 -8.52
N LEU A 191 -16.63 1.37 -8.58
CA LEU A 191 -16.12 0.28 -9.40
C LEU A 191 -16.93 0.24 -10.68
N ALA A 192 -16.31 0.50 -11.82
CA ALA A 192 -16.98 0.47 -13.11
C ALA A 192 -16.42 -0.64 -13.99
N VAL A 193 -17.31 -1.43 -14.59
CA VAL A 193 -16.97 -2.50 -15.53
C VAL A 193 -17.74 -2.24 -16.82
N LEU A 194 -17.05 -1.67 -17.80
CA LEU A 194 -17.67 -1.14 -19.01
C LEU A 194 -16.81 -1.47 -20.26
N PRO A 195 -17.40 -1.94 -21.35
CA PRO A 195 -16.69 -2.00 -22.64
C PRO A 195 -16.42 -0.57 -23.16
N LEU A 196 -15.47 -0.41 -24.07
CA LEU A 196 -15.08 0.89 -24.60
C LEU A 196 -16.23 1.62 -25.32
N GLU A 197 -17.15 0.89 -25.89
CA GLU A 197 -18.30 1.46 -26.61
C GLU A 197 -19.41 2.02 -25.69
N ASP A 198 -19.39 1.69 -24.39
CA ASP A 198 -20.46 2.09 -23.47
C ASP A 198 -20.60 3.63 -23.36
N PRO A 199 -21.82 4.16 -23.44
CA PRO A 199 -22.09 5.61 -23.37
C PRO A 199 -21.80 6.23 -21.99
N ALA A 200 -21.65 5.43 -20.91
CA ALA A 200 -21.28 5.93 -19.60
C ALA A 200 -19.77 6.20 -19.50
N LEU A 201 -18.94 5.51 -20.27
CA LEU A 201 -17.49 5.60 -20.22
C LEU A 201 -16.97 7.05 -20.39
N PRO A 202 -17.36 7.84 -21.39
CA PRO A 202 -16.87 9.20 -21.54
C PRO A 202 -17.23 10.12 -20.37
N ARG A 203 -18.30 9.82 -19.62
CA ARG A 203 -18.66 10.56 -18.41
C ARG A 203 -17.72 10.21 -17.26
N LEU A 204 -17.41 8.93 -17.09
CA LEU A 204 -16.50 8.46 -16.04
C LEU A 204 -15.04 8.88 -16.30
N LEU A 205 -14.63 9.06 -17.54
CA LEU A 205 -13.29 9.56 -17.91
C LEU A 205 -13.15 11.08 -17.78
N ARG A 206 -14.25 11.81 -17.52
CA ARG A 206 -14.22 13.27 -17.48
C ARG A 206 -13.34 13.79 -16.35
N GLY A 207 -12.42 14.70 -16.68
CA GLY A 207 -11.48 15.27 -15.70
C GLY A 207 -10.25 14.39 -15.40
N SER A 208 -10.15 13.20 -15.98
CA SER A 208 -8.97 12.35 -15.89
C SER A 208 -7.96 12.60 -17.02
N ALA A 209 -6.83 11.91 -16.95
CA ALA A 209 -5.84 11.90 -18.03
C ALA A 209 -6.26 11.01 -19.21
N PHE A 210 -7.38 10.31 -19.11
CA PHE A 210 -7.88 9.42 -20.15
C PHE A 210 -9.04 10.05 -20.91
N GLN A 211 -9.13 9.75 -22.17
CA GLN A 211 -10.26 10.15 -23.02
C GLN A 211 -10.58 9.03 -24.01
N ARG A 212 -11.84 8.94 -24.42
CA ARG A 212 -12.27 8.13 -25.52
C ARG A 212 -12.41 9.00 -26.76
N ASP A 213 -11.70 8.64 -27.81
CA ASP A 213 -11.73 9.30 -29.11
C ASP A 213 -12.05 8.24 -30.18
N ASP A 214 -13.17 8.41 -30.91
CA ASP A 214 -13.66 7.49 -31.98
C ASP A 214 -13.81 6.05 -31.52
N GLN A 215 -13.88 5.48 -30.56
CA GLN A 215 -13.85 4.08 -30.07
C GLN A 215 -12.50 3.65 -29.51
N ALA A 216 -11.47 4.52 -29.55
CA ALA A 216 -10.19 4.20 -28.98
C ALA A 216 -9.99 4.91 -27.64
N LEU A 217 -9.44 4.19 -26.66
CA LEU A 217 -8.97 4.78 -25.42
C LEU A 217 -7.65 5.50 -25.70
N ARG A 218 -7.51 6.73 -25.24
CA ARG A 218 -6.28 7.52 -25.37
C ARG A 218 -5.88 8.18 -24.06
N VAL A 219 -4.57 8.36 -23.87
CA VAL A 219 -4.03 9.17 -22.78
C VAL A 219 -3.85 10.59 -23.30
N ARG A 220 -4.51 11.54 -22.65
CA ARG A 220 -4.42 12.96 -22.99
C ARG A 220 -3.06 13.51 -22.57
N PRO A 221 -2.27 14.13 -23.46
CA PRO A 221 -1.05 14.80 -23.04
C PRO A 221 -1.36 15.97 -22.11
N PRO A 222 -0.62 16.14 -21.00
CA PRO A 222 -0.85 17.24 -20.09
C PRO A 222 -0.57 18.58 -20.77
N SER A 223 -1.44 19.57 -20.51
CA SER A 223 -1.26 20.95 -20.96
C SER A 223 -0.01 21.58 -20.32
N LEU A 224 0.50 22.67 -20.88
CA LEU A 224 1.65 23.36 -20.29
C LEU A 224 1.40 23.83 -18.84
N THR A 225 0.19 24.26 -18.54
CA THR A 225 -0.21 24.64 -17.17
C THR A 225 -0.25 23.46 -16.23
N GLU A 226 -0.71 22.30 -16.70
CA GLU A 226 -0.68 21.03 -15.94
C GLU A 226 0.77 20.56 -15.72
N ARG A 227 1.63 20.62 -16.73
CA ARG A 227 3.06 20.29 -16.59
C ARG A 227 3.76 21.17 -15.54
N LEU A 228 3.53 22.49 -15.57
CA LEU A 228 4.08 23.41 -14.58
C LEU A 228 3.52 23.14 -13.18
N ARG A 229 2.23 22.86 -13.08
CA ARG A 229 1.59 22.50 -11.81
C ARG A 229 2.14 21.19 -11.27
N HIS A 230 2.31 20.14 -12.08
CA HIS A 230 2.87 18.85 -11.67
C HIS A 230 4.34 19.04 -11.23
N ALA A 231 5.12 19.82 -11.97
CA ALA A 231 6.47 20.16 -11.58
C ALA A 231 6.51 20.91 -10.23
N ALA A 232 5.65 21.91 -10.02
CA ALA A 232 5.55 22.65 -8.76
C ALA A 232 5.06 21.78 -7.59
N LEU A 233 4.21 20.78 -7.86
CA LEU A 233 3.68 19.86 -6.86
C LEU A 233 4.59 18.67 -6.55
N GLY A 234 5.69 18.50 -7.29
CA GLY A 234 6.64 17.39 -7.09
C GLY A 234 6.18 16.07 -7.75
N ASP A 235 5.25 16.13 -8.69
CA ASP A 235 4.76 14.96 -9.46
C ASP A 235 5.59 14.80 -10.75
N TRP A 236 6.90 14.64 -10.58
CA TRP A 236 7.89 14.51 -11.68
C TRP A 236 7.86 13.16 -12.40
N PHE A 237 7.19 12.17 -11.81
CA PHE A 237 7.23 10.77 -12.25
C PHE A 237 5.96 10.33 -12.99
N LEU A 238 5.30 11.25 -13.71
CA LEU A 238 4.13 10.90 -14.50
C LEU A 238 4.56 10.40 -15.87
N GLU A 239 4.09 9.22 -16.24
CA GLU A 239 4.48 8.44 -17.42
C GLU A 239 3.43 8.58 -18.54
N HIS A 240 2.97 9.82 -18.83
CA HIS A 240 1.91 10.04 -19.83
C HIS A 240 2.33 9.61 -21.24
N GLU A 241 3.56 9.89 -21.64
CA GLU A 241 4.06 9.61 -22.98
C GLU A 241 4.24 8.11 -23.17
N GLU A 242 4.84 7.42 -22.20
CA GLU A 242 5.01 5.98 -22.22
C GLU A 242 3.66 5.24 -22.23
N ALA A 243 2.70 5.70 -21.41
CA ALA A 243 1.36 5.16 -21.37
C ALA A 243 0.61 5.37 -22.70
N ALA A 244 0.76 6.56 -23.31
CA ALA A 244 0.15 6.87 -24.61
C ALA A 244 0.72 6.01 -25.73
N ILE A 245 2.04 5.81 -25.76
CA ILE A 245 2.72 4.96 -26.76
C ILE A 245 2.28 3.49 -26.59
N ALA A 246 2.28 3.01 -25.34
CA ALA A 246 1.89 1.63 -25.06
C ALA A 246 0.44 1.36 -25.47
N LEU A 247 -0.47 2.31 -25.19
CA LEU A 247 -1.89 2.20 -25.53
C LEU A 247 -2.12 2.29 -27.06
N ALA A 248 -1.41 3.19 -27.74
CA ALA A 248 -1.51 3.34 -29.20
C ALA A 248 -1.02 2.10 -29.98
N GLY A 249 -0.15 1.31 -29.38
CA GLY A 249 0.35 0.05 -29.98
C GLY A 249 -0.64 -1.12 -29.88
N GLN A 250 -1.73 -0.99 -29.13
CA GLN A 250 -2.70 -2.05 -28.89
C GLN A 250 -3.89 -1.96 -29.84
N ARG A 251 -4.27 -3.10 -30.44
CA ARG A 251 -5.48 -3.20 -31.24
C ARG A 251 -6.72 -3.43 -30.39
N GLU A 252 -6.58 -4.22 -29.34
CA GLU A 252 -7.66 -4.64 -28.42
C GLU A 252 -7.25 -4.30 -26.99
N PRO A 253 -7.32 -3.01 -26.57
CA PRO A 253 -6.84 -2.61 -25.27
C PRO A 253 -7.72 -3.15 -24.15
N ARG A 254 -7.08 -3.83 -23.19
CA ARG A 254 -7.67 -4.23 -21.90
C ARG A 254 -7.00 -3.43 -20.83
N ALA A 255 -7.76 -2.62 -20.13
CA ALA A 255 -7.22 -1.63 -19.22
C ALA A 255 -7.92 -1.64 -17.86
N LEU A 256 -7.12 -1.48 -16.81
CA LEU A 256 -7.56 -1.20 -15.45
C LEU A 256 -7.00 0.17 -15.05
N MET A 257 -7.88 1.06 -14.60
CA MET A 257 -7.52 2.44 -14.29
C MET A 257 -8.05 2.84 -12.92
N ALA A 258 -7.21 3.48 -12.11
CA ALA A 258 -7.63 4.11 -10.87
C ALA A 258 -7.47 5.64 -10.99
N MET A 259 -8.48 6.39 -10.59
CA MET A 259 -8.47 7.85 -10.72
C MET A 259 -9.43 8.48 -9.72
N PRO A 260 -9.38 9.81 -9.48
CA PRO A 260 -10.44 10.50 -8.76
C PRO A 260 -11.79 10.30 -9.47
N SER A 261 -12.86 10.15 -8.71
CA SER A 261 -14.19 9.99 -9.29
C SER A 261 -14.60 11.22 -10.09
N SER A 262 -15.15 10.98 -11.27
CA SER A 262 -15.68 12.02 -12.15
C SER A 262 -16.98 12.65 -11.62
N LEU A 263 -17.66 11.97 -10.70
CA LEU A 263 -18.89 12.44 -10.07
C LEU A 263 -18.61 13.34 -8.87
N ASN A 264 -17.58 12.98 -8.07
CA ASN A 264 -17.15 13.76 -6.90
C ASN A 264 -15.67 13.50 -6.66
N ALA A 265 -14.86 14.55 -6.76
CA ALA A 265 -13.40 14.45 -6.67
C ALA A 265 -12.88 14.00 -5.29
N ASP A 266 -13.71 13.98 -4.26
CA ASP A 266 -13.34 13.47 -2.94
C ASP A 266 -13.36 11.93 -2.85
N HIS A 267 -14.01 11.29 -3.81
CA HIS A 267 -14.11 9.84 -3.97
C HIS A 267 -13.17 9.34 -5.07
N TRP A 268 -13.00 8.02 -5.11
CA TRP A 268 -12.14 7.33 -6.06
C TRP A 268 -12.97 6.49 -7.02
N GLN A 269 -12.41 6.25 -8.18
CA GLN A 269 -12.99 5.25 -9.09
C GLN A 269 -11.91 4.31 -9.61
N VAL A 270 -12.29 3.04 -9.75
CA VAL A 270 -11.54 2.01 -10.46
C VAL A 270 -12.41 1.58 -11.64
N LEU A 271 -11.84 1.69 -12.82
CA LEU A 271 -12.51 1.36 -14.06
C LEU A 271 -11.80 0.20 -14.74
N VAL A 272 -12.55 -0.85 -15.02
CA VAL A 272 -12.16 -1.96 -15.88
C VAL A 272 -12.81 -1.76 -17.23
N THR A 273 -12.01 -1.77 -18.28
CA THR A 273 -12.51 -1.62 -19.66
C THR A 273 -11.74 -2.51 -20.63
N ALA A 274 -12.42 -2.95 -21.66
CA ALA A 274 -11.86 -3.66 -22.80
C ALA A 274 -12.54 -3.17 -24.08
N GLU A 275 -11.99 -3.47 -25.24
CA GLU A 275 -12.59 -3.10 -26.51
C GLU A 275 -13.99 -3.70 -26.66
N ASP A 276 -14.12 -5.00 -26.32
CA ASP A 276 -15.37 -5.74 -26.32
C ASP A 276 -15.65 -6.30 -24.91
N SER A 277 -16.93 -6.46 -24.57
CA SER A 277 -17.36 -7.06 -23.31
C SER A 277 -16.84 -8.50 -23.11
N ALA A 278 -16.72 -9.28 -24.20
CA ALA A 278 -16.17 -10.63 -24.17
C ALA A 278 -14.72 -10.72 -23.64
N GLN A 279 -13.97 -9.61 -23.67
CA GLN A 279 -12.59 -9.54 -23.21
C GLN A 279 -12.47 -9.08 -21.74
N LEU A 280 -13.54 -8.59 -21.13
CA LEU A 280 -13.54 -8.12 -19.73
C LEU A 280 -13.13 -9.21 -18.73
N PRO A 281 -13.59 -10.49 -18.84
CA PRO A 281 -13.22 -11.54 -17.89
C PRO A 281 -11.71 -11.76 -17.82
N ALA A 282 -10.99 -11.66 -18.94
CA ALA A 282 -9.55 -11.82 -18.98
C ALA A 282 -8.80 -10.80 -18.07
N MET A 283 -9.40 -9.63 -17.79
CA MET A 283 -8.82 -8.67 -16.85
C MET A 283 -8.97 -9.15 -15.41
N ALA A 284 -10.12 -9.72 -15.03
CA ALA A 284 -10.33 -10.28 -13.70
C ALA A 284 -9.44 -11.51 -13.46
N GLU A 285 -9.38 -12.42 -14.43
CA GLU A 285 -8.49 -13.60 -14.39
C GLU A 285 -7.01 -13.21 -14.26
N ALA A 286 -6.57 -12.19 -15.00
CA ALA A 286 -5.19 -11.70 -14.91
C ALA A 286 -4.83 -11.20 -13.49
N LEU A 287 -5.79 -10.70 -12.73
CA LEU A 287 -5.56 -10.28 -11.35
C LEU A 287 -5.40 -11.46 -10.37
N ASP A 288 -5.72 -12.70 -10.76
CA ASP A 288 -5.46 -13.90 -9.97
C ASP A 288 -4.03 -14.43 -10.16
N ASP A 289 -3.37 -14.00 -11.24
CA ASP A 289 -1.97 -14.34 -11.48
C ASP A 289 -1.04 -13.50 -10.60
N SER A 290 -0.23 -14.19 -9.80
CA SER A 290 0.77 -13.57 -8.93
C SER A 290 1.86 -12.84 -9.72
N GLU A 291 2.18 -13.26 -10.94
CA GLU A 291 3.15 -12.59 -11.80
C GLU A 291 2.60 -11.25 -12.29
N VAL A 292 1.33 -11.21 -12.70
CA VAL A 292 0.63 -9.97 -13.09
C VAL A 292 0.52 -9.03 -11.90
N THR A 293 0.03 -9.51 -10.76
CA THR A 293 -0.20 -8.69 -9.57
C THR A 293 1.09 -8.10 -9.00
N SER A 294 2.21 -8.81 -9.12
CA SER A 294 3.53 -8.31 -8.69
C SER A 294 4.04 -7.14 -9.55
N ARG A 295 3.58 -7.04 -10.79
CA ARG A 295 3.92 -5.97 -11.76
C ARG A 295 2.96 -4.79 -11.72
N VAL A 296 1.84 -4.89 -10.99
CA VAL A 296 0.88 -3.79 -10.84
C VAL A 296 1.53 -2.64 -10.08
N ARG A 297 1.68 -1.52 -10.77
CA ARG A 297 2.19 -0.27 -10.23
C ARG A 297 1.41 0.91 -10.78
N GLY A 298 1.49 2.04 -10.09
CA GLY A 298 0.83 3.26 -10.57
C GLY A 298 -0.71 3.19 -10.47
N ASP A 299 -1.35 3.81 -11.43
CA ASP A 299 -2.80 4.02 -11.50
C ASP A 299 -3.42 3.60 -12.84
N PHE A 300 -2.59 3.14 -13.77
CA PHE A 300 -3.01 2.60 -15.06
C PHE A 300 -2.29 1.28 -15.34
N LEU A 301 -3.04 0.22 -15.55
CA LEU A 301 -2.53 -1.08 -15.97
C LEU A 301 -3.10 -1.40 -17.35
N LEU A 302 -2.21 -1.66 -18.29
CA LEU A 302 -2.53 -2.17 -19.62
C LEU A 302 -2.18 -3.64 -19.67
N LEU A 303 -3.15 -4.48 -20.00
CA LEU A 303 -2.96 -5.90 -20.16
C LEU A 303 -2.65 -6.18 -21.63
N ASP A 304 -1.37 -6.34 -21.92
CA ASP A 304 -0.86 -6.75 -23.22
C ASP A 304 -0.85 -8.28 -23.33
N ALA A 305 -0.97 -8.82 -24.55
CA ALA A 305 -0.91 -10.26 -24.77
C ALA A 305 0.38 -10.89 -24.24
N ASP A 306 1.48 -10.14 -24.26
CA ASP A 306 2.80 -10.63 -23.87
C ASP A 306 3.19 -10.28 -22.43
N GLN A 307 2.81 -9.10 -21.91
CA GLN A 307 3.15 -8.69 -20.54
C GLN A 307 2.26 -7.55 -19.99
N PRO A 308 1.82 -7.62 -18.72
CA PRO A 308 1.14 -6.53 -18.08
C PRO A 308 2.09 -5.34 -17.86
N ARG A 309 1.64 -4.13 -18.22
CA ARG A 309 2.40 -2.89 -18.06
C ARG A 309 1.65 -1.91 -17.18
N GLY A 310 2.25 -1.54 -16.06
CA GLY A 310 1.70 -0.55 -15.13
C GLY A 310 2.35 0.81 -15.30
N PHE A 311 1.55 1.88 -15.32
CA PHE A 311 1.98 3.27 -15.49
C PHE A 311 1.40 4.15 -14.38
N ARG A 312 2.03 5.30 -14.18
CA ARG A 312 1.52 6.37 -13.34
C ARG A 312 1.16 7.58 -14.21
N VAL A 313 -0.12 7.85 -14.30
CA VAL A 313 -0.65 8.90 -15.19
C VAL A 313 -1.30 10.04 -14.41
N ASN A 314 -1.91 9.77 -13.25
CA ASN A 314 -2.55 10.80 -12.43
C ASN A 314 -1.67 11.23 -11.24
N PRO A 315 -1.78 12.51 -10.81
CA PRO A 315 -1.10 12.98 -9.61
C PRO A 315 -1.65 12.29 -8.37
N GLN A 316 -0.75 11.94 -7.46
CA GLN A 316 -1.11 11.24 -6.22
C GLN A 316 -1.42 12.21 -5.09
N ARG A 317 -2.42 11.87 -4.28
CA ARG A 317 -2.78 12.53 -3.02
C ARG A 317 -2.99 11.52 -1.91
N LEU A 318 -2.89 11.98 -0.66
CA LEU A 318 -3.27 11.17 0.50
C LEU A 318 -4.79 11.06 0.58
N SER A 319 -5.28 9.86 0.87
CA SER A 319 -6.69 9.54 1.10
C SER A 319 -6.84 8.84 2.45
N GLY A 320 -7.98 9.00 3.13
CA GLY A 320 -8.27 8.43 4.45
C GLY A 320 -8.12 9.44 5.59
N ASP A 321 -7.71 8.99 6.78
CA ASP A 321 -7.59 9.81 7.99
C ASP A 321 -6.38 10.77 7.93
N VAL A 322 -6.47 11.77 7.07
CA VAL A 322 -5.39 12.74 6.84
C VAL A 322 -5.62 14.00 7.64
N ASN A 323 -4.78 14.24 8.68
CA ASN A 323 -4.75 15.54 9.33
C ASN A 323 -3.86 16.52 8.53
N TRP A 324 -4.06 17.83 8.75
CA TRP A 324 -3.31 18.88 8.07
C TRP A 324 -1.78 18.75 8.21
N LEU A 325 -1.28 18.28 9.36
CA LEU A 325 0.15 18.09 9.61
C LEU A 325 0.74 16.94 8.76
N THR A 326 -0.01 15.85 8.62
CA THR A 326 0.39 14.71 7.77
C THR A 326 0.41 15.12 6.30
N GLN A 327 -0.62 15.86 5.86
CA GLN A 327 -0.70 16.38 4.50
C GLN A 327 0.46 17.36 4.20
N PHE A 328 0.76 18.23 5.16
CA PHE A 328 1.89 19.16 5.07
C PHE A 328 3.22 18.41 4.96
N ARG A 329 3.50 17.47 5.88
CA ARG A 329 4.74 16.69 5.86
C ARG A 329 4.90 15.89 4.56
N TRP A 330 3.83 15.27 4.08
CA TRP A 330 3.84 14.52 2.84
C TRP A 330 4.07 15.43 1.62
N GLY A 331 3.40 16.59 1.58
CA GLY A 331 3.58 17.58 0.53
C GLY A 331 5.00 18.16 0.48
N PHE A 332 5.61 18.40 1.65
CA PHE A 332 7.00 18.87 1.72
C PHE A 332 7.99 17.77 1.36
N GLY A 333 7.74 16.51 1.75
CA GLY A 333 8.59 15.38 1.39
C GLY A 333 8.70 15.15 -0.12
N LYS A 334 7.68 15.49 -0.89
CA LYS A 334 7.69 15.44 -2.36
C LYS A 334 8.44 16.60 -3.03
N ARG A 335 8.80 17.65 -2.29
CA ARG A 335 9.37 18.90 -2.84
C ARG A 335 10.71 19.24 -2.23
N PRO A 336 11.78 18.48 -2.54
CA PRO A 336 13.09 18.71 -1.94
C PRO A 336 13.66 20.12 -2.24
N LEU A 337 13.41 20.68 -3.42
CA LEU A 337 13.83 22.03 -3.78
C LEU A 337 13.12 23.10 -2.95
N LEU A 338 11.82 22.97 -2.69
CA LEU A 338 11.07 23.89 -1.86
C LEU A 338 11.52 23.81 -0.40
N LEU A 339 11.83 22.61 0.08
CA LEU A 339 12.37 22.38 1.41
C LEU A 339 13.75 23.02 1.56
N PHE A 340 14.62 22.88 0.56
CA PHE A 340 15.92 23.55 0.51
C PHE A 340 15.78 25.07 0.52
N PHE A 341 14.90 25.63 -0.31
CA PHE A 341 14.63 27.07 -0.35
C PHE A 341 14.10 27.59 1.00
N LEU A 342 13.17 26.86 1.62
CA LEU A 342 12.64 27.21 2.95
C LEU A 342 13.76 27.21 4.01
N MET A 343 14.64 26.20 3.98
CA MET A 343 15.80 26.13 4.87
C MET A 343 16.73 27.34 4.69
N CYS A 344 17.00 27.75 3.44
CA CYS A 344 17.79 28.94 3.15
C CYS A 344 17.13 30.21 3.69
N VAL A 345 15.82 30.37 3.54
CA VAL A 345 15.07 31.50 4.08
C VAL A 345 15.11 31.53 5.62
N ILE A 346 14.88 30.41 6.27
CA ILE A 346 14.96 30.30 7.73
C ILE A 346 16.36 30.63 8.21
N PHE A 347 17.40 30.14 7.54
CA PHE A 347 18.78 30.44 7.87
C PHE A 347 19.08 31.94 7.73
N ALA A 348 18.65 32.57 6.63
CA ALA A 348 18.82 34.01 6.42
C ALA A 348 18.11 34.82 7.51
N VAL A 349 16.89 34.48 7.88
CA VAL A 349 16.14 35.11 8.99
C VAL A 349 16.87 34.95 10.33
N LEU A 350 17.37 33.76 10.62
CA LEU A 350 18.17 33.53 11.82
C LEU A 350 19.43 34.36 11.87
N VAL A 351 20.16 34.50 10.76
CA VAL A 351 21.34 35.35 10.68
C VAL A 351 20.97 36.81 10.91
N ILE A 352 19.90 37.31 10.28
CA ILE A 352 19.44 38.71 10.44
C ILE A 352 19.05 38.99 11.91
N LEU A 353 18.48 38.02 12.62
CA LEU A 353 18.09 38.17 14.04
C LEU A 353 19.28 38.01 14.99
N LEU A 354 20.20 37.09 14.71
CA LEU A 354 21.33 36.77 15.59
C LEU A 354 22.43 37.87 15.55
N VAL A 355 22.70 38.40 14.36
CA VAL A 355 23.78 39.42 14.21
C VAL A 355 23.55 40.67 15.08
N PRO A 356 22.36 41.33 15.06
CA PRO A 356 22.11 42.48 15.95
C PRO A 356 22.08 42.09 17.42
N LEU A 357 21.58 40.90 17.75
CA LEU A 357 21.52 40.40 19.13
C LEU A 357 22.91 40.16 19.69
N LEU A 358 23.83 39.61 18.89
CA LEU A 358 25.21 39.42 19.29
C LEU A 358 25.94 40.77 19.42
N LYS A 359 25.72 41.71 18.49
CA LYS A 359 26.27 43.08 18.59
C LYS A 359 25.77 43.80 19.84
N TRP A 360 24.49 43.72 20.16
CA TRP A 360 23.90 44.27 21.37
C TRP A 360 24.49 43.66 22.64
N ARG A 361 24.72 42.34 22.64
CA ARG A 361 25.32 41.61 23.77
C ARG A 361 26.82 41.98 23.92
N GLN A 362 27.55 42.20 22.85
CA GLN A 362 28.92 42.69 22.88
C GLN A 362 29.01 44.13 23.43
N ALA A 363 28.15 45.06 22.97
CA ALA A 363 28.09 46.42 23.47
C ALA A 363 27.82 46.47 25.00
N ARG A 364 26.89 45.62 25.49
CA ARG A 364 26.66 45.51 26.96
C ARG A 364 27.83 44.94 27.76
N ARG A 365 28.67 44.09 27.17
CA ARG A 365 29.85 43.52 27.83
C ARG A 365 31.06 44.46 27.84
N LEU A 366 31.13 45.36 26.89
CA LEU A 366 32.23 46.32 26.76
C LEU A 366 31.97 47.64 27.50
N GLY A 367 30.80 47.76 28.17
CA GLY A 367 30.54 48.89 29.08
C GLY A 367 30.22 50.22 28.40
N GLU A 368 29.82 50.22 27.11
CA GLU A 368 29.28 51.38 26.41
C GLU A 368 27.75 51.37 26.36
#